data_75a09299346f45d4a02f12e694623db2
#
_entry.id   75a09299346f45d4a02f12e694623db2
#
_cell.length_a   1.000
_cell.length_b   1.000
_cell.length_c   1.000
_cell.angle_alpha   90.00
_cell.angle_beta   90.00
_cell.angle_gamma   90.00
#
_symmetry.space_group_name_H-M   'P 1'
#
loop_
_entity.id
_entity.type
_entity.pdbx_description
1 polymer ?
#
loop_
_entity_poly.entity_id
_entity_poly.type
_entity_poly.pdbx_seq_one_letter_code
_entity_poly.pdbx_strand_id
1 'polypeptide(L)'
;MKQTSIVLAFIGAALCGTIPVQAQPAQGSPFDQHIAAAKDAARFDWVGVFARNCIAPKVGPAIGNYNTDPGRTVWYAEPQKVFDNFYFLGTKFHTAWALDTSDGIIIIDTLYQYASEPEIVDGLKKLGLDPARIKYVLITHGHGDHDQGARLLQDRYGAKVAFGAADWDLVDKAKSFPGGKPRKDISIVDGQKITLGDATLTAVSTPGHTPGAYGLIFQVKDHGRPLTVAYASGTAFTGYTRTWFDQFIASQKKLAIAARAAGATVLISNHTAFDDAWTKARLAAKRSAGEPNPFVVGPEAVQNYFKVLEECSLAAESQLPKQ
;
A
#
# COMPACT_ATOMS: atom_id res chain seq x y z
N MET A 1 41.73 -49.02 -74.15
CA MET A 1 40.60 -48.37 -73.45
C MET A 1 41.23 -47.28 -72.64
N LYS A 2 41.03 -45.99 -73.05
CA LYS A 2 41.57 -44.81 -72.38
C LYS A 2 40.39 -44.12 -71.66
N GLN A 3 40.46 -44.04 -70.36
CA GLN A 3 39.49 -43.26 -69.53
C GLN A 3 39.95 -41.81 -69.47
N THR A 4 39.07 -40.93 -69.92
CA THR A 4 39.29 -39.49 -69.86
C THR A 4 38.55 -38.94 -68.58
N SER A 5 39.33 -38.46 -67.67
CA SER A 5 38.76 -37.80 -66.42
C SER A 5 38.49 -36.33 -66.73
N ILE A 6 37.23 -35.94 -66.54
CA ILE A 6 36.79 -34.54 -66.62
C ILE A 6 36.86 -33.94 -65.19
N VAL A 7 37.67 -32.90 -65.01
CA VAL A 7 37.77 -32.10 -63.79
C VAL A 7 36.76 -30.92 -63.89
N LEU A 8 35.71 -30.92 -63.07
CA LEU A 8 34.82 -29.79 -62.94
C LEU A 8 35.38 -28.84 -61.87
N ALA A 9 35.71 -27.62 -62.27
CA ALA A 9 36.07 -26.55 -61.36
C ALA A 9 34.78 -25.83 -60.86
N PHE A 10 34.47 -25.89 -59.58
CA PHE A 10 33.44 -25.09 -58.97
C PHE A 10 33.99 -23.71 -58.59
N ILE A 11 33.51 -22.67 -59.25
CA ILE A 11 33.76 -21.29 -58.90
C ILE A 11 32.71 -20.93 -57.83
N GLY A 12 33.14 -20.90 -56.59
CA GLY A 12 32.32 -20.45 -55.49
C GLY A 12 32.24 -18.89 -55.40
N ALA A 13 31.12 -18.32 -55.82
CA ALA A 13 30.84 -16.90 -55.57
C ALA A 13 30.48 -16.69 -54.11
N ALA A 14 31.37 -16.05 -53.35
CA ALA A 14 31.10 -15.61 -52.00
C ALA A 14 30.12 -14.40 -52.02
N LEU A 15 28.86 -14.66 -51.77
CA LEU A 15 27.87 -13.62 -51.51
C LEU A 15 28.15 -13.02 -50.11
N CYS A 16 28.87 -11.89 -50.04
CA CYS A 16 28.92 -11.04 -48.86
C CYS A 16 27.53 -10.44 -48.62
N GLY A 17 26.69 -11.17 -47.91
CA GLY A 17 25.43 -10.64 -47.40
C GLY A 17 25.71 -9.60 -46.31
N THR A 18 25.44 -8.35 -46.58
CA THR A 18 25.36 -7.32 -45.54
C THR A 18 24.20 -7.65 -44.59
N ILE A 19 24.52 -8.11 -43.40
CA ILE A 19 23.52 -8.25 -42.35
C ILE A 19 23.00 -6.85 -42.02
N PRO A 20 21.70 -6.56 -42.17
CA PRO A 20 21.18 -5.25 -41.76
C PRO A 20 21.41 -5.13 -40.26
N VAL A 21 22.20 -4.14 -39.87
CA VAL A 21 22.30 -3.70 -38.50
C VAL A 21 20.88 -3.25 -38.09
N GLN A 22 20.18 -4.07 -37.34
CA GLN A 22 18.92 -3.63 -36.73
C GLN A 22 19.26 -2.42 -35.85
N ALA A 23 18.73 -1.26 -36.23
CA ALA A 23 18.80 -0.08 -35.39
C ALA A 23 18.21 -0.45 -34.05
N GLN A 24 18.99 -0.34 -32.98
CA GLN A 24 18.47 -0.45 -31.62
C GLN A 24 17.33 0.57 -31.52
N PRO A 25 16.17 0.18 -30.97
CA PRO A 25 15.10 1.15 -30.73
C PRO A 25 15.69 2.30 -29.93
N ALA A 26 15.43 3.52 -30.36
CA ALA A 26 15.85 4.72 -29.65
C ALA A 26 15.48 4.53 -28.17
N GLN A 27 16.43 4.64 -27.25
CA GLN A 27 16.16 4.58 -25.84
C GLN A 27 15.13 5.67 -25.55
N GLY A 28 13.93 5.29 -25.06
CA GLY A 28 12.88 6.22 -24.71
C GLY A 28 13.38 7.27 -23.70
N SER A 29 12.65 8.36 -23.52
CA SER A 29 12.99 9.36 -22.52
C SER A 29 13.15 8.72 -21.12
N PRO A 30 13.83 9.37 -20.16
CA PRO A 30 13.89 8.88 -18.77
C PRO A 30 12.48 8.57 -18.21
N PHE A 31 11.49 9.38 -18.55
CA PHE A 31 10.09 9.13 -18.22
C PHE A 31 9.62 7.77 -18.75
N ASP A 32 9.81 7.51 -20.05
CA ASP A 32 9.35 6.26 -20.68
C ASP A 32 10.05 5.03 -20.11
N GLN A 33 11.35 5.15 -19.78
CA GLN A 33 12.13 4.07 -19.16
C GLN A 33 11.58 3.72 -17.77
N HIS A 34 11.29 4.73 -16.93
CA HIS A 34 10.72 4.51 -15.60
C HIS A 34 9.28 3.99 -15.66
N ILE A 35 8.46 4.47 -16.60
CA ILE A 35 7.11 3.93 -16.82
C ILE A 35 7.16 2.45 -17.23
N ALA A 36 8.09 2.08 -18.13
CA ALA A 36 8.26 0.69 -18.54
C ALA A 36 8.69 -0.20 -17.37
N ALA A 37 9.65 0.25 -16.55
CA ALA A 37 10.12 -0.47 -15.37
C ALA A 37 9.01 -0.61 -14.30
N ALA A 38 8.23 0.44 -14.07
CA ALA A 38 7.08 0.38 -13.17
C ALA A 38 6.02 -0.61 -13.65
N LYS A 39 5.72 -0.60 -14.96
CA LYS A 39 4.75 -1.52 -15.56
C LYS A 39 5.20 -2.98 -15.44
N ASP A 40 6.48 -3.25 -15.68
CA ASP A 40 7.05 -4.59 -15.52
C ASP A 40 6.98 -5.06 -14.07
N ALA A 41 7.30 -4.20 -13.10
CA ALA A 41 7.17 -4.50 -11.68
C ALA A 41 5.70 -4.68 -11.24
N ALA A 42 4.77 -3.90 -11.80
CA ALA A 42 3.37 -3.97 -11.43
C ALA A 42 2.72 -5.31 -11.78
N ARG A 43 3.07 -5.90 -12.92
CA ARG A 43 2.45 -7.14 -13.42
C ARG A 43 0.92 -7.06 -13.33
N PHE A 44 0.27 -8.12 -12.82
CA PHE A 44 -1.17 -8.14 -12.51
C PHE A 44 -1.48 -7.81 -11.05
N ASP A 45 -0.48 -7.90 -10.17
CA ASP A 45 -0.68 -7.74 -8.72
C ASP A 45 -0.93 -6.27 -8.33
N TRP A 46 -0.27 -5.32 -9.05
CA TRP A 46 -0.20 -3.92 -8.65
C TRP A 46 -0.67 -2.94 -9.71
N VAL A 47 -1.64 -3.36 -10.54
CA VAL A 47 -2.25 -2.49 -11.57
C VAL A 47 -2.83 -1.22 -10.95
N GLY A 48 -3.42 -1.31 -9.76
CA GLY A 48 -4.02 -0.17 -9.07
C GLY A 48 -3.00 0.91 -8.70
N VAL A 49 -1.92 0.54 -8.01
CA VAL A 49 -0.87 1.50 -7.64
C VAL A 49 -0.14 2.05 -8.87
N PHE A 50 0.09 1.24 -9.91
CA PHE A 50 0.66 1.70 -11.18
C PHE A 50 -0.23 2.73 -11.86
N ALA A 51 -1.51 2.42 -12.04
CA ALA A 51 -2.47 3.34 -12.66
C ALA A 51 -2.56 4.65 -11.89
N ARG A 52 -2.56 4.59 -10.57
CA ARG A 52 -2.72 5.75 -9.70
C ARG A 52 -1.50 6.66 -9.69
N ASN A 53 -0.30 6.12 -9.61
CA ASN A 53 0.92 6.90 -9.44
C ASN A 53 1.68 7.16 -10.74
N CYS A 54 1.61 6.27 -11.72
CA CYS A 54 2.30 6.42 -12.99
C CYS A 54 1.43 7.09 -14.08
N ILE A 55 0.14 6.68 -14.18
CA ILE A 55 -0.73 7.15 -15.28
C ILE A 55 -1.45 8.43 -14.90
N ALA A 56 -1.98 8.52 -13.69
CA ALA A 56 -2.79 9.64 -13.25
C ALA A 56 -2.31 10.25 -11.92
N PRO A 57 -1.01 10.62 -11.81
CA PRO A 57 -0.47 11.08 -10.53
C PRO A 57 -1.10 12.40 -10.03
N LYS A 58 -1.56 13.26 -10.95
CA LYS A 58 -2.15 14.57 -10.64
C LYS A 58 -3.67 14.60 -10.80
N VAL A 59 -4.24 13.61 -11.43
CA VAL A 59 -5.69 13.54 -11.62
C VAL A 59 -6.27 12.81 -10.40
N GLY A 60 -6.31 13.54 -9.27
CA GLY A 60 -7.33 13.21 -8.27
C GLY A 60 -8.66 13.36 -9.02
N PRO A 61 -9.69 12.90 -8.73
CA PRO A 61 -10.29 12.51 -7.47
C PRO A 61 -10.69 11.03 -7.51
N ALA A 62 -10.03 10.27 -8.28
CA ALA A 62 -10.49 8.90 -8.48
C ALA A 62 -10.50 8.07 -7.17
N ILE A 63 -9.85 8.55 -6.13
CA ILE A 63 -10.01 8.01 -4.77
C ILE A 63 -10.92 8.95 -3.96
N GLY A 64 -11.97 9.46 -4.55
CA GLY A 64 -12.98 10.28 -3.91
C GLY A 64 -12.47 11.14 -2.75
N ASN A 65 -12.28 12.43 -2.96
CA ASN A 65 -12.15 13.37 -1.84
C ASN A 65 -13.55 13.50 -1.20
N TYR A 66 -13.94 12.47 -0.45
CA TYR A 66 -15.24 12.37 0.20
C TYR A 66 -15.23 13.03 1.58
N ASN A 67 -14.70 14.26 1.68
CA ASN A 67 -14.75 15.04 2.93
C ASN A 67 -16.19 15.28 3.42
N THR A 68 -17.16 15.11 2.54
CA THR A 68 -18.60 15.08 2.87
C THR A 68 -19.15 13.71 2.53
N ASP A 69 -20.11 13.24 3.34
CA ASP A 69 -20.75 11.94 3.11
C ASP A 69 -21.45 11.88 1.74
N PRO A 70 -20.97 11.04 0.80
CA PRO A 70 -21.61 10.90 -0.51
C PRO A 70 -22.84 9.96 -0.46
N GLY A 71 -23.22 9.49 0.72
CA GLY A 71 -24.27 8.51 0.94
C GLY A 71 -23.74 7.08 1.08
N ARG A 72 -24.31 6.36 2.04
CA ARG A 72 -23.84 5.02 2.46
C ARG A 72 -23.69 4.03 1.31
N THR A 73 -24.59 4.02 0.33
CA THR A 73 -24.56 3.11 -0.81
C THR A 73 -23.31 3.27 -1.68
N VAL A 74 -22.70 4.47 -1.67
CA VAL A 74 -21.49 4.78 -2.44
C VAL A 74 -20.26 4.15 -1.78
N TRP A 75 -20.10 4.33 -0.48
CA TRP A 75 -18.86 3.99 0.22
C TRP A 75 -18.92 2.69 1.04
N TYR A 76 -20.08 2.25 1.49
CA TYR A 76 -20.20 1.11 2.38
C TYR A 76 -19.60 -0.18 1.78
N ALA A 77 -18.80 -0.86 2.57
CA ALA A 77 -18.32 -2.21 2.29
C ALA A 77 -18.63 -3.12 3.47
N GLU A 78 -19.10 -4.35 3.21
CA GLU A 78 -19.35 -5.31 4.28
C GLU A 78 -18.04 -5.68 4.98
N PRO A 79 -17.96 -5.62 6.32
CA PRO A 79 -16.77 -6.00 7.07
C PRO A 79 -16.47 -7.50 6.89
N GLN A 80 -15.21 -7.86 6.82
CA GLN A 80 -14.80 -9.22 6.49
C GLN A 80 -13.67 -9.70 7.41
N LYS A 81 -13.74 -10.97 7.82
CA LYS A 81 -12.59 -11.67 8.39
C LYS A 81 -11.65 -12.05 7.24
N VAL A 82 -10.40 -11.57 7.30
CA VAL A 82 -9.40 -11.76 6.23
C VAL A 82 -8.37 -12.82 6.60
N PHE A 83 -7.94 -12.81 7.87
CA PHE A 83 -7.07 -13.80 8.48
C PHE A 83 -7.69 -14.24 9.81
N ASP A 84 -7.09 -15.19 10.50
CA ASP A 84 -7.66 -15.73 11.74
C ASP A 84 -7.90 -14.65 12.80
N ASN A 85 -7.01 -13.64 12.84
CA ASN A 85 -7.01 -12.56 13.80
C ASN A 85 -6.97 -11.15 13.18
N PHE A 86 -7.28 -11.02 11.87
CA PHE A 86 -7.21 -9.74 11.17
C PHE A 86 -8.44 -9.53 10.29
N TYR A 87 -9.02 -8.33 10.41
CA TYR A 87 -10.35 -8.03 9.87
C TYR A 87 -10.34 -6.73 9.09
N PHE A 88 -10.99 -6.73 7.93
CA PHE A 88 -11.25 -5.55 7.12
C PHE A 88 -12.49 -4.82 7.66
N LEU A 89 -12.33 -3.56 8.00
CA LEU A 89 -13.37 -2.64 8.50
C LEU A 89 -13.46 -1.37 7.64
N GLY A 90 -12.91 -1.43 6.43
CA GLY A 90 -12.81 -0.29 5.51
C GLY A 90 -14.08 -0.06 4.71
N THR A 91 -14.03 0.98 3.90
CA THR A 91 -15.00 1.31 2.86
C THR A 91 -14.58 0.70 1.52
N LYS A 92 -15.36 0.95 0.45
CA LYS A 92 -14.95 0.62 -0.92
C LYS A 92 -13.69 1.39 -1.37
N PHE A 93 -13.28 2.43 -0.65
CA PHE A 93 -12.20 3.36 -1.05
C PHE A 93 -11.03 3.38 -0.07
N HIS A 94 -11.33 3.49 1.24
CA HIS A 94 -10.34 3.65 2.30
C HIS A 94 -10.37 2.44 3.22
N THR A 95 -9.20 2.03 3.70
CA THR A 95 -9.13 0.87 4.57
C THR A 95 -9.04 1.28 6.04
N ALA A 96 -9.72 0.53 6.88
CA ALA A 96 -9.47 0.42 8.31
C ALA A 96 -9.39 -1.06 8.66
N TRP A 97 -8.60 -1.39 9.65
CA TRP A 97 -8.33 -2.78 10.00
C TRP A 97 -8.40 -3.00 11.49
N ALA A 98 -8.84 -4.18 11.91
CA ALA A 98 -8.73 -4.63 13.29
C ALA A 98 -7.78 -5.83 13.39
N LEU A 99 -6.80 -5.74 14.28
CA LEU A 99 -5.98 -6.86 14.70
C LEU A 99 -6.45 -7.29 16.09
N ASP A 100 -7.08 -8.46 16.17
CA ASP A 100 -7.53 -9.06 17.42
C ASP A 100 -6.38 -9.82 18.07
N THR A 101 -6.12 -9.52 19.35
CA THR A 101 -5.02 -10.09 20.13
C THR A 101 -5.55 -10.69 21.42
N SER A 102 -4.72 -11.42 22.17
CA SER A 102 -5.10 -11.98 23.46
C SER A 102 -5.60 -10.93 24.45
N ASP A 103 -5.09 -9.68 24.41
CA ASP A 103 -5.33 -8.65 25.40
C ASP A 103 -6.24 -7.52 24.92
N GLY A 104 -6.72 -7.58 23.67
CA GLY A 104 -7.59 -6.58 23.10
C GLY A 104 -7.46 -6.43 21.60
N ILE A 105 -7.97 -5.32 21.08
CA ILE A 105 -8.00 -5.02 19.64
C ILE A 105 -7.16 -3.79 19.36
N ILE A 106 -6.35 -3.86 18.31
CA ILE A 106 -5.66 -2.72 17.69
C ILE A 106 -6.42 -2.35 16.43
N ILE A 107 -6.86 -1.10 16.34
CA ILE A 107 -7.42 -0.52 15.12
C ILE A 107 -6.32 0.21 14.36
N ILE A 108 -6.21 -0.03 13.05
CA ILE A 108 -5.30 0.68 12.15
C ILE A 108 -6.15 1.51 11.20
N ASP A 109 -6.00 2.84 11.26
CA ASP A 109 -6.78 3.89 10.63
C ASP A 109 -8.28 3.89 11.02
N THR A 110 -8.95 5.03 10.86
CA THR A 110 -10.31 5.23 11.39
C THR A 110 -11.29 5.86 10.41
N LEU A 111 -10.91 6.00 9.15
CA LEU A 111 -11.77 6.51 8.08
C LEU A 111 -12.22 7.97 8.30
N TYR A 112 -13.04 8.49 7.37
CA TYR A 112 -13.81 9.71 7.56
C TYR A 112 -14.84 9.53 8.69
N GLN A 113 -15.17 10.62 9.37
CA GLN A 113 -16.08 10.63 10.53
C GLN A 113 -17.43 9.95 10.25
N TYR A 114 -18.02 10.15 9.06
CA TYR A 114 -19.33 9.56 8.72
C TYR A 114 -19.27 8.03 8.55
N ALA A 115 -18.12 7.47 8.22
CA ALA A 115 -17.91 6.05 8.02
C ALA A 115 -17.38 5.32 9.25
N SER A 116 -16.77 6.04 10.21
CA SER A 116 -16.05 5.44 11.34
C SER A 116 -16.93 4.55 12.22
N GLU A 117 -18.08 5.04 12.65
CA GLU A 117 -18.97 4.24 13.52
C GLU A 117 -19.59 3.05 12.79
N PRO A 118 -20.20 3.21 11.59
CA PRO A 118 -20.86 2.10 10.91
C PRO A 118 -19.88 1.05 10.38
N GLU A 119 -18.64 1.41 10.02
CA GLU A 119 -17.65 0.44 9.52
C GLU A 119 -16.84 -0.18 10.67
N ILE A 120 -16.38 0.62 11.63
CA ILE A 120 -15.50 0.12 12.67
C ILE A 120 -16.30 -0.46 13.82
N VAL A 121 -17.16 0.33 14.46
CA VAL A 121 -17.86 -0.11 15.67
C VAL A 121 -18.90 -1.18 15.34
N ASP A 122 -19.78 -0.89 14.39
CA ASP A 122 -20.81 -1.83 13.99
C ASP A 122 -20.23 -3.00 13.17
N GLY A 123 -19.15 -2.75 12.42
CA GLY A 123 -18.39 -3.78 11.73
C GLY A 123 -17.81 -4.82 12.68
N LEU A 124 -17.15 -4.40 13.77
CA LEU A 124 -16.67 -5.33 14.81
C LEU A 124 -17.80 -6.17 15.39
N LYS A 125 -18.94 -5.54 15.76
CA LYS A 125 -20.11 -6.28 16.28
C LYS A 125 -20.63 -7.31 15.28
N LYS A 126 -20.73 -6.96 13.99
CA LYS A 126 -21.14 -7.89 12.93
C LYS A 126 -20.19 -9.09 12.80
N LEU A 127 -18.93 -8.89 13.07
CA LEU A 127 -17.90 -9.93 13.05
C LEU A 127 -17.82 -10.73 14.36
N GLY A 128 -18.72 -10.43 15.34
CA GLY A 128 -18.73 -11.09 16.64
C GLY A 128 -17.63 -10.61 17.60
N LEU A 129 -17.01 -9.45 17.32
CA LEU A 129 -16.00 -8.85 18.16
C LEU A 129 -16.60 -7.75 19.03
N ASP A 130 -16.17 -7.68 20.29
CA ASP A 130 -16.61 -6.63 21.22
C ASP A 130 -15.78 -5.34 21.04
N PRO A 131 -16.37 -4.21 20.62
CA PRO A 131 -15.65 -2.95 20.50
C PRO A 131 -15.07 -2.43 21.84
N ALA A 132 -15.56 -2.86 22.98
CA ALA A 132 -14.99 -2.50 24.29
C ALA A 132 -13.57 -3.07 24.49
N ARG A 133 -13.17 -4.04 23.68
CA ARG A 133 -11.81 -4.57 23.66
C ARG A 133 -10.80 -3.71 22.88
N ILE A 134 -11.23 -2.60 22.23
CA ILE A 134 -10.30 -1.70 21.54
C ILE A 134 -9.37 -1.05 22.57
N LYS A 135 -8.04 -1.23 22.40
CA LYS A 135 -7.00 -0.69 23.27
C LYS A 135 -6.13 0.36 22.59
N TYR A 136 -5.84 0.15 21.32
CA TYR A 136 -5.03 1.07 20.53
C TYR A 136 -5.73 1.43 19.22
N VAL A 137 -5.51 2.69 18.81
CA VAL A 137 -5.89 3.24 17.51
C VAL A 137 -4.62 3.82 16.89
N LEU A 138 -4.09 3.17 15.87
CA LEU A 138 -2.88 3.56 15.18
C LEU A 138 -3.26 4.29 13.89
N ILE A 139 -3.05 5.60 13.85
CA ILE A 139 -3.30 6.42 12.66
C ILE A 139 -2.01 6.52 11.86
N THR A 140 -2.01 5.92 10.68
CA THR A 140 -0.80 5.78 9.87
C THR A 140 -0.33 7.09 9.26
N HIS A 141 -1.24 8.05 9.07
CA HIS A 141 -0.92 9.43 8.70
C HIS A 141 -2.11 10.37 8.93
N GLY A 142 -1.83 11.67 9.09
CA GLY A 142 -2.79 12.69 9.51
C GLY A 142 -3.62 13.27 8.37
N HIS A 143 -4.36 12.43 7.63
CA HIS A 143 -5.39 12.86 6.69
C HIS A 143 -6.78 12.39 7.14
N GLY A 144 -7.81 13.19 6.82
CA GLY A 144 -9.16 13.01 7.30
C GLY A 144 -9.81 11.67 6.95
N ASP A 145 -9.40 11.05 5.87
CA ASP A 145 -9.84 9.71 5.45
C ASP A 145 -9.22 8.57 6.28
N HIS A 146 -8.33 8.89 7.22
CA HIS A 146 -7.67 7.94 8.10
C HIS A 146 -7.83 8.26 9.59
N ASP A 147 -8.08 9.53 9.97
CA ASP A 147 -7.95 9.98 11.35
C ASP A 147 -9.26 10.47 12.02
N GLN A 148 -10.34 10.73 11.25
CA GLN A 148 -11.52 11.42 11.79
C GLN A 148 -12.37 10.59 12.76
N GLY A 149 -12.18 9.26 12.80
CA GLY A 149 -12.82 8.40 13.81
C GLY A 149 -12.03 8.22 15.10
N ALA A 150 -10.79 8.73 15.17
CA ALA A 150 -9.91 8.48 16.29
C ALA A 150 -10.48 8.99 17.63
N ARG A 151 -11.08 10.19 17.66
CA ARG A 151 -11.72 10.76 18.84
C ARG A 151 -12.90 9.94 19.34
N LEU A 152 -13.73 9.44 18.43
CA LEU A 152 -14.87 8.56 18.75
C LEU A 152 -14.41 7.33 19.53
N LEU A 153 -13.38 6.64 19.04
CA LEU A 153 -12.87 5.41 19.67
C LEU A 153 -12.16 5.71 20.98
N GLN A 154 -11.43 6.83 21.08
CA GLN A 154 -10.79 7.28 22.29
C GLN A 154 -11.80 7.58 23.40
N ASP A 155 -12.85 8.35 23.10
CA ASP A 155 -13.83 8.77 24.12
C ASP A 155 -14.76 7.64 24.55
N ARG A 156 -15.17 6.78 23.60
CA ARG A 156 -16.12 5.71 23.89
C ARG A 156 -15.50 4.49 24.55
N TYR A 157 -14.28 4.14 24.18
CA TYR A 157 -13.64 2.90 24.62
C TYR A 157 -12.34 3.11 25.41
N GLY A 158 -11.91 4.34 25.61
CA GLY A 158 -10.65 4.65 26.30
C GLY A 158 -9.41 4.22 25.53
N ALA A 159 -9.54 4.01 24.21
CA ALA A 159 -8.44 3.59 23.36
C ALA A 159 -7.32 4.64 23.34
N LYS A 160 -6.06 4.18 23.31
CA LYS A 160 -4.90 5.05 23.17
C LYS A 160 -4.66 5.37 21.70
N VAL A 161 -4.70 6.65 21.33
CA VAL A 161 -4.52 7.12 19.96
C VAL A 161 -3.05 7.43 19.71
N ALA A 162 -2.54 6.88 18.61
CA ALA A 162 -1.17 7.04 18.17
C ALA A 162 -1.10 7.63 16.77
N PHE A 163 -0.26 8.65 16.58
CA PHE A 163 0.15 9.21 15.30
C PHE A 163 1.67 9.25 15.22
N GLY A 164 2.23 9.32 14.02
CA GLY A 164 3.61 9.73 13.85
C GLY A 164 3.84 11.10 14.49
N ALA A 165 4.99 11.27 15.13
CA ALA A 165 5.25 12.45 15.97
C ALA A 165 4.98 13.79 15.26
N ALA A 166 5.35 13.91 13.97
CA ALA A 166 5.14 15.13 13.20
C ALA A 166 3.67 15.34 12.75
N ASP A 167 2.86 14.29 12.67
CA ASP A 167 1.46 14.42 12.26
C ASP A 167 0.55 14.87 13.43
N TRP A 168 0.99 14.75 14.67
CA TRP A 168 0.31 15.43 15.78
C TRP A 168 0.26 16.95 15.57
N ASP A 169 1.31 17.53 14.97
CA ASP A 169 1.33 18.96 14.65
C ASP A 169 0.29 19.32 13.56
N LEU A 170 0.00 18.39 12.62
CA LEU A 170 -1.07 18.60 11.64
C LEU A 170 -2.44 18.61 12.33
N VAL A 171 -2.68 17.67 13.24
CA VAL A 171 -3.91 17.60 14.05
C VAL A 171 -4.08 18.89 14.87
N ASP A 172 -3.04 19.33 15.56
CA ASP A 172 -3.09 20.53 16.39
C ASP A 172 -3.38 21.79 15.58
N LYS A 173 -2.77 21.94 14.40
CA LYS A 173 -2.93 23.10 13.51
C LYS A 173 -4.20 23.06 12.67
N ALA A 174 -4.89 21.93 12.57
CA ALA A 174 -6.10 21.79 11.76
C ALA A 174 -7.19 22.77 12.25
N LYS A 175 -7.69 23.61 11.35
CA LYS A 175 -8.77 24.56 11.66
C LYS A 175 -10.14 23.88 11.82
N SER A 176 -10.32 22.77 11.13
CA SER A 176 -11.52 21.93 11.19
C SER A 176 -11.07 20.47 11.30
N PHE A 177 -11.71 19.72 12.17
CA PHE A 177 -11.47 18.29 12.34
C PHE A 177 -12.82 17.62 12.58
N PRO A 178 -13.48 17.15 11.54
CA PRO A 178 -14.73 16.40 11.66
C PRO A 178 -14.57 15.21 12.60
N GLY A 179 -15.54 14.96 13.44
CA GLY A 179 -15.43 13.95 14.51
C GLY A 179 -14.70 14.43 15.78
N GLY A 180 -14.07 15.61 15.76
CA GLY A 180 -13.32 16.19 16.87
C GLY A 180 -11.88 15.70 16.96
N LYS A 181 -10.97 16.59 17.35
CA LYS A 181 -9.54 16.25 17.52
C LYS A 181 -9.36 15.23 18.66
N PRO A 182 -8.63 14.13 18.41
CA PRO A 182 -8.25 13.23 19.50
C PRO A 182 -7.25 13.90 20.45
N ARG A 183 -7.22 13.43 21.69
CA ARG A 183 -6.17 13.79 22.65
C ARG A 183 -4.89 13.05 22.29
N LYS A 184 -3.74 13.71 22.39
CA LYS A 184 -2.45 13.12 22.13
C LYS A 184 -2.09 12.11 23.22
N ASP A 185 -2.06 10.81 22.86
CA ASP A 185 -1.63 9.74 23.76
C ASP A 185 -0.22 9.25 23.42
N ILE A 186 0.04 8.88 22.17
CA ILE A 186 1.29 8.25 21.73
C ILE A 186 1.84 8.96 20.50
N SER A 187 3.11 9.34 20.57
CA SER A 187 3.87 9.80 19.40
C SER A 187 4.75 8.66 18.89
N ILE A 188 4.42 8.16 17.70
CA ILE A 188 5.18 7.09 17.05
C ILE A 188 6.47 7.66 16.48
N VAL A 189 7.56 6.94 16.74
CA VAL A 189 8.89 7.19 16.15
C VAL A 189 9.36 5.97 15.35
N ASP A 190 10.36 6.18 14.52
CA ASP A 190 10.92 5.12 13.69
C ASP A 190 11.43 3.92 14.50
N GLY A 191 11.09 2.71 14.05
CA GLY A 191 11.47 1.47 14.72
C GLY A 191 10.69 1.17 16.01
N GLN A 192 9.76 2.03 16.40
CA GLN A 192 8.96 1.82 17.61
C GLN A 192 8.11 0.55 17.49
N LYS A 193 8.12 -0.25 18.55
CA LYS A 193 7.26 -1.43 18.68
C LYS A 193 6.04 -1.11 19.53
N ILE A 194 4.88 -1.48 19.04
CA ILE A 194 3.61 -1.42 19.73
C ILE A 194 3.19 -2.87 20.01
N THR A 195 3.13 -3.24 21.27
CA THR A 195 2.76 -4.61 21.68
C THR A 195 1.43 -4.60 22.43
N LEU A 196 0.55 -5.52 22.08
CA LEU A 196 -0.67 -5.82 22.80
C LEU A 196 -0.89 -7.34 22.76
N GLY A 197 -0.93 -7.96 23.92
CA GLY A 197 -1.05 -9.41 24.02
C GLY A 197 0.01 -10.16 23.21
N ASP A 198 -0.44 -11.05 22.33
CA ASP A 198 0.40 -11.87 21.46
C ASP A 198 0.82 -11.19 20.14
N ALA A 199 0.50 -9.92 19.95
CA ALA A 199 0.85 -9.17 18.74
C ALA A 199 1.85 -8.03 19.02
N THR A 200 2.80 -7.86 18.09
CA THR A 200 3.74 -6.74 18.06
C THR A 200 3.79 -6.16 16.65
N LEU A 201 3.55 -4.84 16.54
CA LEU A 201 3.66 -4.08 15.31
C LEU A 201 4.88 -3.19 15.39
N THR A 202 5.73 -3.22 14.37
CA THR A 202 6.90 -2.32 14.26
C THR A 202 6.58 -1.20 13.29
N ALA A 203 6.68 0.03 13.76
CA ALA A 203 6.49 1.22 12.93
C ALA A 203 7.76 1.54 12.16
N VAL A 204 7.61 1.82 10.87
CA VAL A 204 8.69 2.29 9.99
C VAL A 204 8.31 3.66 9.49
N SER A 205 9.02 4.70 9.92
CA SER A 205 8.74 6.08 9.50
C SER A 205 8.95 6.24 7.99
N THR A 206 7.92 6.75 7.30
CA THR A 206 7.86 6.94 5.84
C THR A 206 7.38 8.35 5.48
N PRO A 207 8.09 9.42 5.93
CA PRO A 207 7.69 10.78 5.61
C PRO A 207 7.66 11.03 4.10
N GLY A 208 6.79 11.94 3.67
CA GLY A 208 6.59 12.30 2.26
C GLY A 208 5.13 12.61 2.00
N HIS A 209 4.24 11.62 2.09
CA HIS A 209 2.80 11.82 1.96
C HIS A 209 2.27 12.80 3.03
N THR A 210 2.61 12.56 4.29
CA THR A 210 2.61 13.53 5.38
C THR A 210 3.96 13.48 6.10
N PRO A 211 4.32 14.50 6.90
CA PRO A 211 5.59 14.50 7.64
C PRO A 211 5.72 13.37 8.66
N GLY A 212 4.61 12.92 9.25
CA GLY A 212 4.59 11.87 10.27
C GLY A 212 4.09 10.51 9.77
N ALA A 213 3.94 10.30 8.46
CA ALA A 213 3.50 9.03 7.90
C ALA A 213 4.43 7.88 8.31
N TYR A 214 3.84 6.70 8.58
CA TYR A 214 4.59 5.49 8.86
C TYR A 214 3.88 4.24 8.32
N GLY A 215 4.67 3.29 7.84
CA GLY A 215 4.23 1.93 7.56
C GLY A 215 4.35 1.04 8.79
N LEU A 216 3.80 -0.17 8.70
CA LEU A 216 3.85 -1.15 9.78
C LEU A 216 4.34 -2.50 9.27
N ILE A 217 5.12 -3.19 10.10
CA ILE A 217 5.47 -4.60 9.91
C ILE A 217 4.93 -5.38 11.11
N PHE A 218 4.09 -6.39 10.85
CA PHE A 218 3.49 -7.21 11.91
C PHE A 218 3.08 -8.60 11.39
N GLN A 219 2.63 -9.46 12.27
CA GLN A 219 2.19 -10.80 11.92
C GLN A 219 0.67 -10.95 12.05
N VAL A 220 0.11 -11.74 11.13
CA VAL A 220 -1.25 -12.27 11.16
C VAL A 220 -1.18 -13.79 11.11
N LYS A 221 -2.31 -14.46 11.34
CA LYS A 221 -2.39 -15.94 11.29
C LYS A 221 -3.36 -16.36 10.19
N ASP A 222 -2.97 -17.34 9.37
CA ASP A 222 -3.84 -17.99 8.38
C ASP A 222 -3.83 -19.50 8.64
N HIS A 223 -4.96 -20.02 9.12
CA HIS A 223 -5.05 -21.41 9.61
C HIS A 223 -3.98 -21.73 10.66
N GLY A 224 -3.78 -20.83 11.62
CA GLY A 224 -2.80 -20.93 12.69
C GLY A 224 -1.34 -20.66 12.27
N ARG A 225 -1.04 -20.58 10.98
CA ARG A 225 0.30 -20.29 10.46
C ARG A 225 0.57 -18.79 10.48
N PRO A 226 1.68 -18.33 11.08
CA PRO A 226 2.04 -16.92 11.07
C PRO A 226 2.50 -16.49 9.67
N LEU A 227 2.04 -15.29 9.25
CA LEU A 227 2.41 -14.61 8.01
C LEU A 227 2.79 -13.16 8.35
N THR A 228 3.83 -12.65 7.71
CA THR A 228 4.28 -11.28 7.91
C THR A 228 3.60 -10.34 6.91
N VAL A 229 3.03 -9.27 7.44
CA VAL A 229 2.39 -8.18 6.71
C VAL A 229 3.34 -6.99 6.62
N ALA A 230 3.45 -6.42 5.44
CA ALA A 230 3.93 -5.06 5.23
C ALA A 230 2.71 -4.15 4.95
N TYR A 231 2.46 -3.19 5.82
CA TYR A 231 1.42 -2.18 5.63
C TYR A 231 2.07 -0.93 5.03
N ALA A 232 1.70 -0.62 3.79
CA ALA A 232 2.19 0.55 3.05
C ALA A 232 1.19 1.71 3.20
N SER A 233 1.54 2.71 3.99
CA SER A 233 0.75 3.91 4.20
C SER A 233 1.26 5.08 3.38
N GLY A 234 0.37 6.04 3.06
CA GLY A 234 0.72 7.29 2.42
C GLY A 234 1.34 7.11 1.03
N THR A 235 0.71 6.32 0.17
CA THR A 235 1.26 5.92 -1.14
C THR A 235 0.92 6.87 -2.28
N ALA A 236 -0.07 7.75 -2.13
CA ALA A 236 -0.40 8.77 -3.12
C ALA A 236 0.59 9.93 -3.09
N PHE A 237 0.87 10.53 -4.24
CA PHE A 237 1.69 11.74 -4.31
C PHE A 237 0.92 12.96 -3.80
N THR A 238 1.49 13.69 -2.86
CA THR A 238 0.97 14.94 -2.29
C THR A 238 1.89 16.14 -2.58
N GLY A 239 3.11 15.89 -3.01
CA GLY A 239 4.09 16.89 -3.41
C GLY A 239 4.67 16.61 -4.79
N TYR A 240 5.18 17.66 -5.43
CA TYR A 240 5.72 17.60 -6.80
C TYR A 240 6.99 18.44 -6.91
N THR A 241 7.91 18.31 -5.95
CA THR A 241 9.26 18.88 -5.99
C THR A 241 10.30 17.78 -5.94
N ARG A 242 11.54 18.03 -6.40
CA ARG A 242 12.62 17.03 -6.32
C ARG A 242 12.83 16.58 -4.89
N THR A 243 12.97 17.50 -3.95
CA THR A 243 13.16 17.19 -2.52
C THR A 243 12.02 16.32 -1.98
N TRP A 244 10.78 16.55 -2.44
CA TRP A 244 9.66 15.71 -2.04
C TRP A 244 9.79 14.29 -2.60
N PHE A 245 10.13 14.15 -3.90
CA PHE A 245 10.33 12.83 -4.52
C PHE A 245 11.51 12.09 -3.88
N ASP A 246 12.63 12.76 -3.64
CA ASP A 246 13.79 12.17 -2.95
C ASP A 246 13.38 11.58 -1.59
N GLN A 247 12.64 12.36 -0.78
CA GLN A 247 12.16 11.93 0.52
C GLN A 247 11.17 10.76 0.41
N PHE A 248 10.21 10.85 -0.50
CA PHE A 248 9.21 9.80 -0.71
C PHE A 248 9.86 8.50 -1.17
N ILE A 249 10.76 8.55 -2.16
CA ILE A 249 11.50 7.38 -2.66
C ILE A 249 12.33 6.74 -1.54
N ALA A 250 13.07 7.56 -0.76
CA ALA A 250 13.86 7.05 0.36
C ALA A 250 12.97 6.34 1.41
N SER A 251 11.79 6.88 1.68
CA SER A 251 10.81 6.31 2.60
C SER A 251 10.26 4.96 2.10
N GLN A 252 9.89 4.87 0.82
CA GLN A 252 9.40 3.62 0.24
C GLN A 252 10.49 2.54 0.20
N LYS A 253 11.72 2.90 -0.14
CA LYS A 253 12.89 2.00 -0.08
C LYS A 253 13.13 1.47 1.33
N LYS A 254 13.03 2.33 2.33
CA LYS A 254 13.21 1.95 3.73
C LYS A 254 12.17 0.92 4.17
N LEU A 255 10.88 1.14 3.83
CA LEU A 255 9.82 0.19 4.14
C LEU A 255 9.99 -1.13 3.36
N ALA A 256 10.42 -1.08 2.10
CA ALA A 256 10.74 -2.27 1.30
C ALA A 256 11.85 -3.12 1.95
N ILE A 257 12.92 -2.46 2.45
CA ILE A 257 14.02 -3.14 3.16
C ILE A 257 13.50 -3.80 4.44
N ALA A 258 12.70 -3.09 5.24
CA ALA A 258 12.11 -3.63 6.46
C ALA A 258 11.17 -4.82 6.17
N ALA A 259 10.33 -4.72 5.14
CA ALA A 259 9.43 -5.79 4.69
C ALA A 259 10.23 -7.05 4.25
N ARG A 260 11.30 -6.85 3.49
CA ARG A 260 12.19 -7.94 3.05
C ARG A 260 12.87 -8.61 4.24
N ALA A 261 13.45 -7.82 5.15
CA ALA A 261 14.14 -8.33 6.33
C ALA A 261 13.21 -9.13 7.25
N ALA A 262 11.93 -8.76 7.32
CA ALA A 262 10.91 -9.44 8.09
C ALA A 262 10.27 -10.65 7.34
N GLY A 263 10.65 -10.90 6.09
CA GLY A 263 10.07 -11.97 5.27
C GLY A 263 8.59 -11.74 4.94
N ALA A 264 8.18 -10.49 4.66
CA ALA A 264 6.80 -10.17 4.37
C ALA A 264 6.31 -10.86 3.10
N THR A 265 5.15 -11.50 3.21
CA THR A 265 4.45 -12.20 2.11
C THR A 265 3.05 -11.62 1.85
N VAL A 266 2.61 -10.74 2.72
CA VAL A 266 1.34 -10.01 2.64
C VAL A 266 1.65 -8.53 2.52
N LEU A 267 1.00 -7.84 1.57
CA LEU A 267 1.05 -6.40 1.45
C LEU A 267 -0.37 -5.85 1.48
N ILE A 268 -0.57 -4.83 2.32
CA ILE A 268 -1.81 -4.06 2.38
C ILE A 268 -1.50 -2.57 2.35
N SER A 269 -2.45 -1.79 1.86
CA SER A 269 -2.38 -0.34 1.79
C SER A 269 -3.58 0.29 2.48
N ASN A 270 -3.54 1.59 2.70
CA ASN A 270 -4.62 2.33 3.32
C ASN A 270 -5.72 2.80 2.34
N HIS A 271 -5.58 2.50 1.06
CA HIS A 271 -6.62 2.71 0.05
C HIS A 271 -6.79 1.47 -0.82
N THR A 272 -8.03 1.03 -1.00
CA THR A 272 -8.36 -0.14 -1.81
C THR A 272 -7.94 -0.01 -3.28
N ALA A 273 -7.79 1.22 -3.77
CA ALA A 273 -7.34 1.48 -5.14
C ALA A 273 -5.87 1.12 -5.39
N PHE A 274 -5.06 0.92 -4.34
CA PHE A 274 -3.64 0.58 -4.49
C PHE A 274 -3.38 -0.92 -4.43
N ASP A 275 -4.11 -1.65 -3.59
CA ASP A 275 -3.87 -3.07 -3.30
C ASP A 275 -5.08 -3.97 -3.53
N ASP A 276 -6.19 -3.40 -4.01
CA ASP A 276 -7.47 -4.07 -4.24
C ASP A 276 -8.05 -4.74 -2.97
N ALA A 277 -7.82 -4.13 -1.81
CA ALA A 277 -8.18 -4.69 -0.51
C ALA A 277 -9.67 -5.05 -0.40
N TRP A 278 -10.57 -4.22 -0.93
CA TRP A 278 -12.02 -4.50 -0.89
C TRP A 278 -12.39 -5.78 -1.65
N THR A 279 -11.87 -5.97 -2.88
CA THR A 279 -12.11 -7.20 -3.65
C THR A 279 -11.46 -8.40 -2.95
N LYS A 280 -10.21 -8.26 -2.53
CA LYS A 280 -9.49 -9.32 -1.81
C LYS A 280 -10.20 -9.74 -0.51
N ALA A 281 -10.75 -8.80 0.26
CA ALA A 281 -11.49 -9.10 1.48
C ALA A 281 -12.74 -9.94 1.19
N ARG A 282 -13.48 -9.59 0.13
CA ARG A 282 -14.67 -10.35 -0.32
C ARG A 282 -14.31 -11.75 -0.82
N LEU A 283 -13.18 -11.92 -1.48
CA LEU A 283 -12.67 -13.21 -1.93
C LEU A 283 -12.21 -14.05 -0.73
N ALA A 284 -11.46 -13.47 0.20
CA ALA A 284 -10.99 -14.13 1.41
C ALA A 284 -12.15 -14.70 2.24
N ALA A 285 -13.24 -13.93 2.38
CA ALA A 285 -14.43 -14.35 3.12
C ALA A 285 -15.21 -15.51 2.47
N LYS A 286 -15.00 -15.76 1.17
CA LYS A 286 -15.67 -16.84 0.42
C LYS A 286 -14.74 -18.02 0.15
N ARG A 287 -13.52 -17.97 0.65
CA ARG A 287 -12.49 -18.98 0.41
C ARG A 287 -12.89 -20.33 0.99
N SER A 288 -12.78 -21.36 0.17
CA SER A 288 -12.94 -22.75 0.61
C SER A 288 -11.69 -23.23 1.35
N ALA A 289 -11.80 -24.32 2.10
CA ALA A 289 -10.68 -24.92 2.77
C ALA A 289 -9.60 -25.35 1.75
N GLY A 290 -8.36 -24.90 1.98
CA GLY A 290 -7.21 -25.18 1.09
C GLY A 290 -7.01 -24.17 -0.04
N GLU A 291 -7.94 -23.26 -0.29
CA GLU A 291 -7.71 -22.17 -1.24
C GLU A 291 -6.72 -21.14 -0.67
N PRO A 292 -5.82 -20.58 -1.51
CA PRO A 292 -4.87 -19.57 -1.08
C PRO A 292 -5.58 -18.28 -0.65
N ASN A 293 -5.05 -17.60 0.37
CA ASN A 293 -5.57 -16.30 0.77
C ASN A 293 -5.15 -15.24 -0.28
N PRO A 294 -6.08 -14.45 -0.85
CA PRO A 294 -5.76 -13.47 -1.90
C PRO A 294 -4.86 -12.32 -1.44
N PHE A 295 -4.69 -12.13 -0.14
CA PHE A 295 -3.73 -11.17 0.41
C PHE A 295 -2.31 -11.70 0.49
N VAL A 296 -2.10 -13.02 0.36
CA VAL A 296 -0.76 -13.64 0.36
C VAL A 296 -0.21 -13.60 -1.05
N VAL A 297 0.50 -12.54 -1.36
CA VAL A 297 1.04 -12.26 -2.71
C VAL A 297 2.47 -12.79 -2.88
N GLY A 298 3.15 -13.14 -1.79
CA GLY A 298 4.53 -13.61 -1.79
C GLY A 298 5.58 -12.50 -1.71
N PRO A 299 6.82 -12.84 -1.37
CA PRO A 299 7.86 -11.85 -1.09
C PRO A 299 8.26 -11.03 -2.31
N GLU A 300 8.26 -11.62 -3.50
CA GLU A 300 8.58 -10.90 -4.74
C GLU A 300 7.54 -9.82 -5.05
N ALA A 301 6.24 -10.16 -4.98
CA ALA A 301 5.18 -9.19 -5.23
C ALA A 301 5.17 -8.07 -4.19
N VAL A 302 5.48 -8.36 -2.91
CA VAL A 302 5.68 -7.32 -1.89
C VAL A 302 6.77 -6.32 -2.32
N GLN A 303 7.92 -6.80 -2.80
CA GLN A 303 8.99 -5.91 -3.27
C GLN A 303 8.61 -5.15 -4.53
N ASN A 304 7.89 -5.78 -5.44
CA ASN A 304 7.41 -5.17 -6.68
C ASN A 304 6.46 -4.00 -6.42
N TYR A 305 5.64 -4.03 -5.37
CA TYR A 305 4.81 -2.89 -4.97
C TYR A 305 5.66 -1.63 -4.73
N PHE A 306 6.71 -1.75 -3.94
CA PHE A 306 7.61 -0.64 -3.64
C PHE A 306 8.43 -0.22 -4.87
N LYS A 307 8.77 -1.16 -5.74
CA LYS A 307 9.44 -0.86 -7.02
C LYS A 307 8.54 -0.03 -7.93
N VAL A 308 7.25 -0.34 -8.01
CA VAL A 308 6.27 0.49 -8.75
C VAL A 308 6.25 1.91 -8.19
N LEU A 309 6.19 2.08 -6.87
CA LEU A 309 6.20 3.40 -6.24
C LEU A 309 7.49 4.19 -6.54
N GLU A 310 8.64 3.53 -6.48
CA GLU A 310 9.95 4.12 -6.82
C GLU A 310 9.96 4.58 -8.28
N GLU A 311 9.63 3.71 -9.21
CA GLU A 311 9.72 4.00 -10.64
C GLU A 311 8.68 5.05 -11.08
N CYS A 312 7.45 5.01 -10.54
CA CYS A 312 6.47 6.07 -10.81
C CYS A 312 6.92 7.43 -10.27
N SER A 313 7.60 7.44 -9.13
CA SER A 313 8.16 8.67 -8.56
C SER A 313 9.29 9.24 -9.43
N LEU A 314 10.21 8.40 -9.89
CA LEU A 314 11.30 8.79 -10.79
C LEU A 314 10.76 9.27 -12.15
N ALA A 315 9.72 8.61 -12.69
CA ALA A 315 9.04 9.07 -13.89
C ALA A 315 8.46 10.48 -13.69
N ALA A 316 7.71 10.69 -12.61
CA ALA A 316 7.11 11.99 -12.32
C ALA A 316 8.17 13.08 -12.06
N GLU A 317 9.25 12.76 -11.34
CA GLU A 317 10.38 13.65 -11.09
C GLU A 317 11.09 14.08 -12.38
N SER A 318 11.25 13.15 -13.34
CA SER A 318 11.90 13.42 -14.63
C SER A 318 11.17 14.48 -15.45
N GLN A 319 9.90 14.73 -15.17
CA GLN A 319 9.07 15.76 -15.81
C GLN A 319 9.18 17.14 -15.15
N LEU A 320 9.88 17.25 -14.02
CA LEU A 320 10.09 18.54 -13.36
C LEU A 320 11.07 19.41 -14.16
N PRO A 321 10.92 20.74 -14.15
CA PRO A 321 11.89 21.64 -14.77
C PRO A 321 13.31 21.33 -14.30
N LYS A 322 14.27 21.38 -15.22
CA LYS A 322 15.69 21.34 -14.88
C LYS A 322 16.01 22.59 -14.06
N GLN A 323 16.65 22.41 -12.92
CA GLN A 323 17.19 23.53 -12.13
C GLN A 323 18.36 24.17 -12.86
#